data_c9e63475765e1927b97bb1b53e11e903
#
_entry.id   c9e63475765e1927b97bb1b53e11e903
#
_cell.length_a   1.000
_cell.length_b   1.000
_cell.length_c   1.000
_cell.angle_alpha   90.00
_cell.angle_beta   90.00
_cell.angle_gamma   90.00
#
_symmetry.space_group_name_H-M   'P 1'
#
loop_
_entity.id
_entity.type
_entity.pdbx_description
1 polymer ?
#
loop_
_entity_poly.entity_id
_entity_poly.type
_entity_poly.pdbx_seq_one_letter_code
_entity_poly.pdbx_strand_id
1 'polypeptide(L)'
;MILLDTHVLIWLANQPAKLSRKAAEAILAAGQSGGLAISAITLWELAWLVTHNRLDITGTADAFIEEITSRTAIRPITAKVAVLANQLPATFSSDPCDRLIGGTALAEGMALVTKDKTIRDCKAIRTIW
;
A
#
# COMPACT_ATOMS: atom_id res chain seq x y z
N MET A 1 8.51 5.03 -9.67
CA MET A 1 8.05 4.71 -8.30
C MET A 1 6.73 3.96 -8.36
N ILE A 2 6.58 2.96 -7.52
CA ILE A 2 5.33 2.19 -7.39
C ILE A 2 4.80 2.30 -5.96
N LEU A 3 3.49 2.20 -5.81
CA LEU A 3 2.81 2.27 -4.51
C LEU A 3 2.54 0.85 -4.01
N LEU A 4 2.80 0.60 -2.73
CA LEU A 4 2.53 -0.68 -2.09
C LEU A 4 1.25 -0.61 -1.27
N ASP A 5 0.38 -1.59 -1.43
CA ASP A 5 -0.73 -1.81 -0.54
C ASP A 5 -0.20 -2.26 0.84
N THR A 6 -0.93 -1.98 1.91
CA THR A 6 -0.47 -2.24 3.27
C THR A 6 -0.07 -3.70 3.49
N HIS A 7 -0.88 -4.66 3.04
CA HIS A 7 -0.54 -6.07 3.20
C HIS A 7 0.68 -6.49 2.37
N VAL A 8 0.92 -5.86 1.23
CA VAL A 8 2.11 -6.12 0.41
C VAL A 8 3.37 -5.67 1.14
N LEU A 9 3.34 -4.50 1.79
CA LEU A 9 4.44 -4.02 2.61
C LEU A 9 4.76 -5.00 3.76
N ILE A 10 3.73 -5.48 4.44
CA ILE A 10 3.87 -6.46 5.54
C ILE A 10 4.50 -7.76 5.03
N TRP A 11 4.01 -8.29 3.92
CA TRP A 11 4.57 -9.53 3.35
C TRP A 11 5.99 -9.36 2.85
N LEU A 12 6.30 -8.21 2.26
CA LEU A 12 7.67 -7.92 1.83
C LEU A 12 8.65 -7.99 3.02
N ALA A 13 8.22 -7.51 4.18
CA ALA A 13 9.04 -7.51 5.40
C ALA A 13 9.11 -8.88 6.08
N ASN A 14 7.98 -9.59 6.19
CA ASN A 14 7.84 -10.76 7.07
C ASN A 14 7.64 -12.09 6.33
N GLN A 15 6.99 -12.08 5.18
CA GLN A 15 6.58 -13.28 4.45
C GLN A 15 6.70 -13.08 2.94
N PRO A 16 7.90 -12.81 2.42
CA PRO A 16 8.08 -12.47 0.99
C PRO A 16 7.62 -13.58 0.03
N ALA A 17 7.53 -14.83 0.49
CA ALA A 17 6.99 -15.93 -0.31
C ALA A 17 5.49 -15.77 -0.66
N LYS A 18 4.76 -14.90 0.05
CA LYS A 18 3.37 -14.57 -0.27
C LYS A 18 3.22 -13.63 -1.48
N LEU A 19 4.29 -12.95 -1.87
CA LEU A 19 4.27 -12.10 -3.05
C LEU A 19 4.24 -12.96 -4.31
N SER A 20 3.45 -12.53 -5.31
CA SER A 20 3.55 -13.15 -6.62
C SER A 20 4.93 -12.87 -7.22
N ARG A 21 5.33 -13.69 -8.18
CA ARG A 21 6.60 -13.49 -8.91
C ARG A 21 6.64 -12.09 -9.55
N LYS A 22 5.56 -11.70 -10.20
CA LYS A 22 5.45 -10.40 -10.86
C LYS A 22 5.56 -9.24 -9.87
N ALA A 23 4.89 -9.34 -8.71
CA ALA A 23 4.99 -8.34 -7.66
C ALA A 23 6.42 -8.24 -7.11
N ALA A 24 7.05 -9.37 -6.80
CA ALA A 24 8.42 -9.41 -6.29
C ALA A 24 9.41 -8.78 -7.28
N GLU A 25 9.31 -9.11 -8.57
CA GLU A 25 10.16 -8.55 -9.62
C GLU A 25 9.96 -7.04 -9.76
N ALA A 26 8.71 -6.56 -9.73
CA ALA A 26 8.40 -5.13 -9.82
C ALA A 26 8.94 -4.35 -8.61
N ILE A 27 8.81 -4.90 -7.41
CA ILE A 27 9.32 -4.29 -6.18
C ILE A 27 10.86 -4.19 -6.23
N LEU A 28 11.52 -5.26 -6.65
CA LEU A 28 12.98 -5.27 -6.77
C LEU A 28 13.46 -4.21 -7.78
N ALA A 29 12.85 -4.18 -8.95
CA ALA A 29 13.19 -3.21 -10.00
C ALA A 29 12.95 -1.75 -9.55
N ALA A 30 11.82 -1.49 -8.90
CA ALA A 30 11.49 -0.16 -8.39
C ALA A 30 12.45 0.28 -7.29
N GLY A 31 12.85 -0.63 -6.40
CA GLY A 31 13.81 -0.35 -5.34
C GLY A 31 15.20 0.07 -5.88
N GLN A 32 15.53 -0.38 -7.09
CA GLN A 32 16.81 -0.03 -7.75
C GLN A 32 16.74 1.25 -8.57
N SER A 33 15.57 1.77 -8.87
CA SER A 33 15.40 2.91 -9.78
C SER A 33 14.48 4.00 -9.22
N GLY A 34 13.16 3.85 -9.37
CA GLY A 34 12.20 4.89 -9.02
C GLY A 34 11.82 4.93 -7.55
N GLY A 35 12.02 3.83 -6.83
CA GLY A 35 11.71 3.71 -5.42
C GLY A 35 10.32 3.13 -5.13
N LEU A 36 10.11 2.85 -3.85
CA LEU A 36 8.87 2.33 -3.31
C LEU A 36 8.16 3.43 -2.52
N ALA A 37 6.84 3.48 -2.62
CA ALA A 37 6.01 4.43 -1.89
C ALA A 37 4.87 3.71 -1.16
N ILE A 38 4.37 4.34 -0.12
CA ILE A 38 3.14 3.97 0.58
C ILE A 38 2.27 5.21 0.77
N SER A 39 0.97 5.02 0.87
CA SER A 39 0.07 6.08 1.31
C SER A 39 0.24 6.34 2.81
N ALA A 40 0.09 7.59 3.24
CA ALA A 40 0.12 7.94 4.66
C ALA A 40 -0.90 7.15 5.49
N ILE A 41 -2.02 6.72 4.90
CA ILE A 41 -3.03 5.90 5.60
C ILE A 41 -2.48 4.52 5.99
N THR A 42 -1.47 4.02 5.30
CA THR A 42 -0.81 2.77 5.66
C THR A 42 -0.21 2.83 7.06
N LEU A 43 0.28 3.99 7.51
CA LEU A 43 0.78 4.15 8.89
C LEU A 43 -0.32 3.87 9.90
N TRP A 44 -1.52 4.39 9.66
CA TRP A 44 -2.67 4.16 10.53
C TRP A 44 -3.10 2.69 10.51
N GLU A 45 -3.14 2.07 9.33
CA GLU A 45 -3.49 0.64 9.22
C GLU A 45 -2.50 -0.26 9.95
N LEU A 46 -1.21 0.01 9.83
CA LEU A 46 -0.17 -0.75 10.55
C LEU A 46 -0.36 -0.63 12.07
N ALA A 47 -0.59 0.58 12.57
CA ALA A 47 -0.85 0.82 13.98
C ALA A 47 -2.11 0.10 14.46
N TRP A 48 -3.18 0.14 13.66
CA TRP A 48 -4.42 -0.56 13.94
C TRP A 48 -4.21 -2.08 14.05
N LEU A 49 -3.49 -2.67 13.10
CA LEU A 49 -3.19 -4.10 13.10
C LEU A 49 -2.41 -4.52 14.34
N VAL A 50 -1.42 -3.74 14.75
CA VAL A 50 -0.62 -4.01 15.95
C VAL A 50 -1.47 -3.91 17.22
N THR A 51 -2.24 -2.83 17.36
CA THR A 51 -3.05 -2.59 18.58
C THR A 51 -4.22 -3.54 18.72
N HIS A 52 -4.69 -4.14 17.63
CA HIS A 52 -5.78 -5.13 17.63
C HIS A 52 -5.27 -6.59 17.55
N ASN A 53 -3.99 -6.80 17.83
CA ASN A 53 -3.36 -8.13 17.84
C ASN A 53 -3.52 -8.91 16.53
N ARG A 54 -3.55 -8.21 15.41
CA ARG A 54 -3.61 -8.78 14.06
C ARG A 54 -2.23 -8.93 13.43
N LEU A 55 -1.21 -8.36 14.08
CA LEU A 55 0.17 -8.41 13.65
C LEU A 55 1.06 -8.50 14.90
N ASP A 56 1.81 -9.58 15.03
CA ASP A 56 2.73 -9.78 16.14
C ASP A 56 4.04 -9.06 15.86
N ILE A 57 4.48 -8.26 16.82
CA ILE A 57 5.73 -7.51 16.73
C ILE A 57 6.55 -7.67 18.01
N THR A 58 7.85 -7.42 17.90
CA THR A 58 8.74 -7.21 19.06
C THR A 58 9.00 -5.72 19.23
N GLY A 59 9.07 -5.25 20.48
CA GLY A 59 9.28 -3.83 20.79
C GLY A 59 8.00 -3.00 20.66
N THR A 60 8.15 -1.70 20.46
CA THR A 60 7.03 -0.76 20.40
C THR A 60 6.42 -0.67 19.01
N ALA A 61 5.13 -0.29 18.94
CA ALA A 61 4.43 -0.14 17.68
C ALA A 61 5.05 0.94 16.78
N ASP A 62 5.42 2.08 17.35
CA ASP A 62 6.05 3.18 16.61
C ASP A 62 7.42 2.79 16.04
N ALA A 63 8.26 2.12 16.81
CA ALA A 63 9.55 1.62 16.32
C ALA A 63 9.39 0.61 15.18
N PHE A 64 8.41 -0.29 15.31
CA PHE A 64 8.07 -1.24 14.24
C PHE A 64 7.65 -0.53 12.95
N ILE A 65 6.75 0.45 13.06
CA ILE A 65 6.24 1.21 11.89
C ILE A 65 7.39 1.99 11.23
N GLU A 66 8.23 2.65 12.01
CA GLU A 66 9.41 3.36 11.48
C GLU A 66 10.34 2.43 10.71
N GLU A 67 10.60 1.24 11.26
CA GLU A 67 11.46 0.26 10.61
C GLU A 67 10.87 -0.27 9.30
N ILE A 68 9.60 -0.73 9.33
CA ILE A 68 8.97 -1.33 8.15
C ILE A 68 8.80 -0.34 7.00
N THR A 69 8.66 0.94 7.31
CA THR A 69 8.47 2.00 6.31
C THR A 69 9.77 2.71 5.91
N SER A 70 10.89 2.38 6.53
CA SER A 70 12.18 3.10 6.38
C SER A 70 12.69 3.18 4.94
N ARG A 71 12.30 2.25 4.08
CA ARG A 71 12.73 2.19 2.67
C ARG A 71 11.65 2.62 1.69
N THR A 72 10.60 3.28 2.18
CA THR A 72 9.50 3.76 1.35
C THR A 72 9.35 5.26 1.47
N ALA A 73 8.89 5.90 0.39
CA ALA A 73 8.43 7.28 0.44
C ALA A 73 6.98 7.29 0.94
N ILE A 74 6.70 8.08 1.97
CA ILE A 74 5.34 8.22 2.50
C ILE A 74 4.64 9.34 1.75
N ARG A 75 3.57 9.02 1.01
CA ARG A 75 2.83 9.99 0.21
C ARG A 75 1.66 10.54 1.03
N PRO A 76 1.52 11.87 1.12
CA PRO A 76 0.50 12.48 1.95
C PRO A 76 -0.91 12.31 1.39
N ILE A 77 -1.91 12.39 2.26
CA ILE A 77 -3.31 12.49 1.88
C ILE A 77 -3.62 13.97 1.61
N THR A 78 -3.52 14.35 0.33
CA THR A 78 -3.83 15.71 -0.12
C THR A 78 -5.32 15.86 -0.42
N ALA A 79 -5.77 17.09 -0.65
CA ALA A 79 -7.14 17.34 -1.11
C ALA A 79 -7.44 16.55 -2.40
N LYS A 80 -6.49 16.52 -3.35
CA LYS A 80 -6.62 15.75 -4.58
C LYS A 80 -6.79 14.26 -4.32
N VAL A 81 -5.99 13.68 -3.44
CA VAL A 81 -6.11 12.26 -3.04
C VAL A 81 -7.48 11.99 -2.44
N ALA A 82 -7.94 12.82 -1.51
CA ALA A 82 -9.23 12.66 -0.85
C ALA A 82 -10.39 12.70 -1.85
N VAL A 83 -10.36 13.63 -2.80
CA VAL A 83 -11.39 13.74 -3.85
C VAL A 83 -11.37 12.51 -4.75
N LEU A 84 -10.20 12.12 -5.26
CA LEU A 84 -10.08 10.95 -6.14
C LEU A 84 -10.49 9.66 -5.44
N ALA A 85 -10.16 9.50 -4.16
CA ALA A 85 -10.57 8.35 -3.37
C ALA A 85 -12.11 8.21 -3.29
N ASN A 86 -12.80 9.34 -3.15
CA ASN A 86 -14.27 9.37 -3.12
C ASN A 86 -14.90 9.18 -4.50
N GLN A 87 -14.20 9.53 -5.57
CA GLN A 87 -14.66 9.38 -6.95
C GLN A 87 -14.39 8.00 -7.56
N LEU A 88 -13.65 7.13 -6.88
CA LEU A 88 -13.47 5.75 -7.34
C LEU A 88 -14.83 5.07 -7.49
N PRO A 89 -15.02 4.20 -8.51
CA PRO A 89 -16.32 3.57 -8.74
C PRO A 89 -16.76 2.68 -7.58
N ALA A 90 -18.07 2.42 -7.50
CA ALA A 90 -18.64 1.55 -6.45
C ALA A 90 -18.09 0.11 -6.51
N THR A 91 -17.60 -0.33 -7.68
CA THR A 91 -16.96 -1.63 -7.87
C THR A 91 -15.54 -1.71 -7.28
N PHE A 92 -14.96 -0.59 -6.92
CA PHE A 92 -13.73 -0.55 -6.12
C PHE A 92 -14.06 -0.97 -4.67
N SER A 93 -13.07 -1.18 -3.84
CA SER A 93 -13.31 -1.49 -2.41
C SER A 93 -14.15 -0.39 -1.74
N SER A 94 -15.08 -0.78 -0.84
CA SER A 94 -15.82 0.16 0.00
C SER A 94 -15.02 0.60 1.23
N ASP A 95 -13.92 -0.06 1.54
CA ASP A 95 -13.04 0.28 2.65
C ASP A 95 -12.39 1.65 2.42
N PRO A 96 -12.56 2.62 3.35
CA PRO A 96 -11.95 3.94 3.21
C PRO A 96 -10.43 3.92 3.06
N CYS A 97 -9.75 3.01 3.74
CA CYS A 97 -8.29 2.89 3.64
C CYS A 97 -7.88 2.46 2.23
N ASP A 98 -8.54 1.45 1.66
CA ASP A 98 -8.29 1.01 0.29
C ASP A 98 -8.54 2.13 -0.72
N ARG A 99 -9.61 2.90 -0.51
CA ARG A 99 -9.95 4.04 -1.38
C ARG A 99 -8.90 5.15 -1.30
N LEU A 100 -8.36 5.43 -0.12
CA LEU A 100 -7.28 6.41 0.04
C LEU A 100 -5.98 5.94 -0.62
N ILE A 101 -5.67 4.66 -0.53
CA ILE A 101 -4.53 4.08 -1.24
C ILE A 101 -4.74 4.20 -2.75
N GLY A 102 -5.92 3.83 -3.25
CA GLY A 102 -6.27 3.98 -4.66
C GLY A 102 -6.23 5.42 -5.15
N GLY A 103 -6.75 6.33 -4.35
CA GLY A 103 -6.70 7.77 -4.61
C GLY A 103 -5.27 8.30 -4.68
N THR A 104 -4.39 7.80 -3.83
CA THR A 104 -2.95 8.13 -3.87
C THR A 104 -2.33 7.65 -5.18
N ALA A 105 -2.61 6.41 -5.58
CA ALA A 105 -2.11 5.86 -6.84
C ALA A 105 -2.54 6.72 -8.04
N LEU A 106 -3.80 7.12 -8.09
CA LEU A 106 -4.32 7.99 -9.15
C LEU A 106 -3.68 9.38 -9.14
N ALA A 107 -3.63 10.02 -7.96
CA ALA A 107 -3.11 11.38 -7.82
C ALA A 107 -1.64 11.49 -8.21
N GLU A 108 -0.87 10.45 -7.91
CA GLU A 108 0.58 10.41 -8.12
C GLU A 108 0.97 9.68 -9.41
N GLY A 109 0.01 9.12 -10.14
CA GLY A 109 0.30 8.38 -11.37
C GLY A 109 1.11 7.11 -11.17
N MET A 110 0.92 6.43 -10.02
CA MET A 110 1.66 5.21 -9.68
C MET A 110 0.83 3.96 -9.93
N ALA A 111 1.47 2.87 -10.32
CA ALA A 111 0.86 1.55 -10.25
C ALA A 111 0.81 1.08 -8.79
N LEU A 112 -0.25 0.39 -8.42
CA LEU A 112 -0.45 -0.19 -7.09
C LEU A 112 -0.10 -1.67 -7.10
N VAL A 113 0.82 -2.08 -6.23
CA VAL A 113 1.08 -3.51 -5.98
C VAL A 113 0.08 -3.98 -4.95
N THR A 114 -0.83 -4.86 -5.35
CA THR A 114 -1.90 -5.39 -4.49
C THR A 114 -2.32 -6.78 -4.92
N LYS A 115 -2.60 -7.63 -3.95
CA LYS A 115 -3.24 -8.93 -4.17
C LYS A 115 -4.77 -8.81 -4.29
N ASP A 116 -5.35 -7.74 -3.79
CA ASP A 116 -6.81 -7.60 -3.68
C ASP A 116 -7.47 -7.71 -5.07
N LYS A 117 -8.24 -8.79 -5.24
CA LYS A 117 -8.90 -9.10 -6.51
C LYS A 117 -9.96 -8.06 -6.87
N THR A 118 -10.69 -7.53 -5.88
CA THR A 118 -11.71 -6.50 -6.10
C THR A 118 -11.08 -5.23 -6.67
N ILE A 119 -9.94 -4.81 -6.14
CA ILE A 119 -9.19 -3.66 -6.64
C ILE A 119 -8.66 -3.92 -8.05
N ARG A 120 -8.06 -5.10 -8.28
CA ARG A 120 -7.49 -5.46 -9.59
C ARG A 120 -8.56 -5.58 -10.67
N ASP A 121 -9.70 -6.17 -10.36
CA ASP A 121 -10.79 -6.38 -11.32
C ASP A 121 -11.51 -5.10 -11.69
N CYS A 122 -11.54 -4.12 -10.81
CA CYS A 122 -12.17 -2.82 -11.05
C CYS A 122 -11.52 -2.05 -12.21
N LYS A 123 -10.21 -2.22 -12.39
CA LYS A 123 -9.41 -1.55 -13.45
C LYS A 123 -9.45 -0.01 -13.42
N ALA A 124 -9.86 0.58 -12.31
CA ALA A 124 -9.84 2.03 -12.13
C ALA A 124 -8.42 2.59 -12.02
N ILE A 125 -7.48 1.76 -11.55
CA ILE A 125 -6.06 2.09 -11.42
C ILE A 125 -5.22 0.96 -12.02
N ARG A 126 -3.96 1.27 -12.34
CA ARG A 126 -3.02 0.24 -12.76
C ARG A 126 -2.58 -0.57 -11.55
N THR A 127 -2.62 -1.88 -11.66
CA THR A 127 -2.22 -2.80 -10.58
C THR A 127 -1.16 -3.77 -11.05
N ILE A 128 -0.38 -4.26 -10.11
CA ILE A 128 0.67 -5.27 -10.31
C ILE A 128 0.42 -6.40 -9.32
N TRP A 129 0.28 -7.59 -9.86
CA TRP A 129 0.24 -8.82 -9.06
C TRP A 129 0.56 -10.05 -9.88
#